data_1776545df39179baa46b54064bd4deb8
#
_entry.id   1776545df39179baa46b54064bd4deb8
#
_cell.length_a   1.000
_cell.length_b   1.000
_cell.length_c   1.000
_cell.angle_alpha   90.00
_cell.angle_beta   90.00
_cell.angle_gamma   90.00
#
_symmetry.space_group_name_H-M   'P 1'
#
loop_
_entity.id
_entity.type
_entity.pdbx_description
1 polymer ?
#
loop_
_entity_poly.entity_id
_entity_poly.type
_entity_poly.pdbx_seq_one_letter_code
_entity_poly.pdbx_strand_id
1 'polypeptide(L)'
;MSNAPKLPPRPVASGFGQLPLEADRPAILVTNDDGYEAGGLIALINALRGLGRIIVCAPDSPRSGYSASFTSSRPINLSLVSDDGEVAVYFCNGTPVDCVKIALHRFFHERKPDLILSGINHGGNDSVCVMYSGTMGAVLEGCAVGISSIGFSLLNLSPMADFTHVMPIARRITEQVLANPTPRGVGLNVNIPDVAEPKGIRICRQADGYWESEYHYIEGDEQSDMSWFQVTGTYINNEPEATDTDRYWLEHDYVSIVPTTIDQTAYRHFEQFDYLVK
;
A
#
# COMPACT_ATOMS: atom_id res chain seq x y z
N MET A 1 33.50 -20.54 -14.68
CA MET A 1 32.61 -20.81 -13.54
C MET A 1 33.17 -20.07 -12.35
N SER A 2 32.58 -18.93 -12.00
CA SER A 2 33.07 -18.05 -10.93
C SER A 2 32.68 -18.61 -9.56
N ASN A 3 33.68 -18.97 -8.76
CA ASN A 3 33.51 -19.27 -7.32
C ASN A 3 33.30 -17.95 -6.56
N ALA A 4 32.10 -17.38 -6.62
CA ALA A 4 31.74 -16.32 -5.68
C ALA A 4 31.64 -16.94 -4.28
N PRO A 5 32.25 -16.33 -3.24
CA PRO A 5 32.15 -16.84 -1.88
C PRO A 5 30.68 -16.83 -1.42
N LYS A 6 30.16 -18.02 -1.10
CA LYS A 6 28.84 -18.15 -0.46
C LYS A 6 28.96 -17.56 0.93
N LEU A 7 28.17 -16.52 1.19
CA LEU A 7 28.03 -16.01 2.55
C LEU A 7 27.54 -17.15 3.46
N PRO A 8 28.14 -17.33 4.65
CA PRO A 8 27.64 -18.31 5.60
C PRO A 8 26.20 -17.98 5.98
N PRO A 9 25.33 -18.98 6.23
CA PRO A 9 24.01 -18.75 6.75
C PRO A 9 24.16 -17.98 8.08
N ARG A 10 23.60 -16.77 8.11
CA ARG A 10 23.62 -15.98 9.34
C ARG A 10 22.76 -16.71 10.38
N PRO A 11 23.25 -16.88 11.63
CA PRO A 11 22.39 -17.35 12.69
C PRO A 11 21.21 -16.38 12.81
N VAL A 12 19.99 -16.92 12.70
CA VAL A 12 18.77 -16.19 13.04
C VAL A 12 18.96 -15.75 14.48
N ALA A 13 19.03 -14.43 14.72
CA ALA A 13 19.21 -13.91 16.06
C ALA A 13 18.12 -14.54 16.95
N SER A 14 18.54 -15.27 17.98
CA SER A 14 17.69 -16.06 18.87
C SER A 14 16.79 -15.23 19.80
N GLY A 15 16.62 -13.94 19.49
CA GLY A 15 15.84 -12.99 20.28
C GLY A 15 14.39 -12.74 19.79
N PHE A 16 14.07 -13.10 18.55
CA PHE A 16 12.70 -13.01 18.06
C PHE A 16 12.09 -14.42 18.05
N GLY A 17 11.26 -14.73 19.04
CA GLY A 17 10.49 -15.97 19.06
C GLY A 17 9.69 -16.16 17.75
N GLN A 18 9.42 -17.41 17.38
CA GLN A 18 8.44 -17.67 16.34
C GLN A 18 7.10 -17.11 16.81
N LEU A 19 6.44 -16.30 15.99
CA LEU A 19 5.08 -15.89 16.25
C LEU A 19 4.20 -17.12 16.02
N PRO A 20 3.44 -17.58 17.02
CA PRO A 20 2.54 -18.70 16.82
C PRO A 20 1.43 -18.31 15.85
N LEU A 21 1.46 -18.88 14.64
CA LEU A 21 0.37 -18.79 13.68
C LEU A 21 -0.50 -20.05 13.84
N GLU A 22 -1.67 -19.88 14.42
CA GLU A 22 -2.64 -20.96 14.57
C GLU A 22 -3.22 -21.34 13.22
N ALA A 23 -3.30 -22.64 12.92
CA ALA A 23 -3.69 -23.11 11.59
C ALA A 23 -5.17 -22.79 11.24
N ASP A 24 -6.01 -22.63 12.25
CA ASP A 24 -7.45 -22.40 12.16
C ASP A 24 -7.86 -20.91 12.26
N ARG A 25 -6.88 -20.02 12.46
CA ARG A 25 -7.14 -18.58 12.50
C ARG A 25 -6.49 -17.86 11.33
N PRO A 26 -7.16 -16.87 10.69
CA PRO A 26 -6.54 -16.05 9.69
C PRO A 26 -5.27 -15.34 10.22
N ALA A 27 -4.25 -15.27 9.39
CA ALA A 27 -3.03 -14.50 9.64
C ALA A 27 -2.99 -13.32 8.68
N ILE A 28 -2.98 -12.10 9.20
CA ILE A 28 -3.08 -10.85 8.43
C ILE A 28 -1.80 -10.07 8.62
N LEU A 29 -1.13 -9.75 7.51
CA LEU A 29 -0.01 -8.81 7.51
C LEU A 29 -0.53 -7.40 7.22
N VAL A 30 -0.16 -6.43 8.05
CA VAL A 30 -0.56 -5.04 7.92
C VAL A 30 0.66 -4.14 7.80
N THR A 31 0.61 -3.19 6.87
CA THR A 31 1.65 -2.16 6.68
C THR A 31 1.00 -0.82 6.30
N ASN A 32 1.80 0.20 6.06
CA ASN A 32 1.43 1.51 5.49
C ASN A 32 2.66 2.23 4.96
N ASP A 33 2.52 3.46 4.48
CA ASP A 33 3.62 4.36 4.12
C ASP A 33 3.70 5.63 4.97
N ASP A 34 2.74 5.84 5.89
CA ASP A 34 2.76 6.98 6.83
C ASP A 34 3.60 6.73 8.09
N GLY A 35 3.98 5.47 8.35
CA GLY A 35 4.75 5.07 9.52
C GLY A 35 3.94 4.33 10.59
N TYR A 36 4.65 3.60 11.49
CA TYR A 36 4.02 2.67 12.44
C TYR A 36 3.16 3.37 13.54
N GLU A 37 3.34 4.67 13.75
CA GLU A 37 2.56 5.47 14.70
C GLU A 37 1.40 6.24 14.04
N ALA A 38 1.21 6.11 12.71
CA ALA A 38 0.21 6.86 11.98
C ALA A 38 -1.22 6.51 12.41
N GLY A 39 -2.08 7.54 12.50
CA GLY A 39 -3.47 7.38 12.93
C GLY A 39 -4.27 6.42 12.05
N GLY A 40 -4.05 6.46 10.75
CA GLY A 40 -4.70 5.54 9.80
C GLY A 40 -4.30 4.08 10.00
N LEU A 41 -3.02 3.80 10.29
CA LEU A 41 -2.58 2.44 10.61
C LEU A 41 -3.22 1.93 11.91
N ILE A 42 -3.24 2.76 12.95
CA ILE A 42 -3.86 2.42 14.23
C ILE A 42 -5.36 2.15 14.04
N ALA A 43 -6.05 2.95 13.24
CA ALA A 43 -7.46 2.76 12.93
C ALA A 43 -7.68 1.44 12.17
N LEU A 44 -6.83 1.12 11.19
CA LEU A 44 -6.91 -0.16 10.48
C LEU A 44 -6.73 -1.34 11.44
N ILE A 45 -5.69 -1.33 12.28
CA ILE A 45 -5.46 -2.37 13.29
C ILE A 45 -6.71 -2.57 14.17
N ASN A 46 -7.30 -1.48 14.67
CA ASN A 46 -8.49 -1.53 15.51
C ASN A 46 -9.71 -2.12 14.77
N ALA A 47 -9.88 -1.78 13.49
CA ALA A 47 -10.94 -2.36 12.66
C ALA A 47 -10.81 -3.88 12.48
N LEU A 48 -9.58 -4.40 12.51
CA LEU A 48 -9.27 -5.81 12.23
C LEU A 48 -9.30 -6.71 13.47
N ARG A 49 -9.28 -6.14 14.68
CA ARG A 49 -9.30 -6.94 15.91
C ARG A 49 -10.47 -7.94 15.92
N GLY A 50 -10.19 -9.15 16.36
CA GLY A 50 -11.12 -10.29 16.36
C GLY A 50 -11.16 -11.09 15.06
N LEU A 51 -10.52 -10.63 13.96
CA LEU A 51 -10.51 -11.37 12.69
C LEU A 51 -9.45 -12.46 12.61
N GLY A 52 -8.36 -12.34 13.37
CA GLY A 52 -7.27 -13.30 13.29
C GLY A 52 -6.01 -12.84 14.03
N ARG A 53 -4.87 -13.45 13.74
CA ARG A 53 -3.55 -12.97 14.19
C ARG A 53 -3.09 -11.86 13.26
N ILE A 54 -2.82 -10.69 13.80
CA ILE A 54 -2.40 -9.51 13.06
C ILE A 54 -0.91 -9.27 13.31
N ILE A 55 -0.14 -9.22 12.23
CA ILE A 55 1.27 -8.86 12.27
C ILE A 55 1.43 -7.55 11.52
N VAL A 56 1.82 -6.52 12.23
CA VAL A 56 2.11 -5.21 11.67
C VAL A 56 3.60 -5.10 11.43
N CYS A 57 3.98 -4.74 10.22
CA CYS A 57 5.35 -4.34 9.89
C CYS A 57 5.26 -3.06 9.05
N ALA A 58 5.61 -1.93 9.64
CA ALA A 58 5.45 -0.61 9.02
C ALA A 58 6.75 0.19 9.06
N PRO A 59 6.93 1.21 8.21
CA PRO A 59 8.10 2.07 8.25
C PRO A 59 8.23 2.82 9.58
N ASP A 60 9.48 3.13 9.98
CA ASP A 60 9.81 3.94 11.17
C ASP A 60 9.44 5.41 11.01
N SER A 61 9.19 5.86 9.79
CA SER A 61 8.87 7.24 9.44
C SER A 61 8.15 7.29 8.08
N PRO A 62 7.49 8.41 7.74
CA PRO A 62 6.75 8.54 6.48
C PRO A 62 7.60 8.25 5.24
N ARG A 63 7.00 7.53 4.29
CA ARG A 63 7.57 7.12 2.99
C ARG A 63 6.64 7.48 1.83
N SER A 64 5.90 8.59 1.94
CA SER A 64 5.01 9.05 0.87
C SER A 64 5.77 9.29 -0.43
N GLY A 65 5.20 8.90 -1.57
CA GLY A 65 5.82 9.05 -2.87
C GLY A 65 6.90 8.02 -3.22
N TYR A 66 7.15 7.01 -2.37
CA TYR A 66 8.17 5.98 -2.64
C TYR A 66 7.70 4.87 -3.60
N SER A 67 6.41 4.86 -3.98
CA SER A 67 5.89 3.86 -4.92
C SER A 67 6.22 2.42 -4.50
N ALA A 68 6.54 1.56 -5.45
CA ALA A 68 6.96 0.17 -5.22
C ALA A 68 8.47 0.00 -4.99
N SER A 69 9.18 1.05 -4.56
CA SER A 69 10.62 0.98 -4.30
C SER A 69 10.96 0.07 -3.12
N PHE A 70 12.12 -0.59 -3.21
CA PHE A 70 12.70 -1.37 -2.12
C PHE A 70 14.17 -1.02 -1.90
N THR A 71 14.68 -1.30 -0.71
CA THR A 71 16.06 -0.95 -0.30
C THR A 71 17.03 -2.07 -0.64
N SER A 72 17.88 -1.88 -1.65
CA SER A 72 18.92 -2.84 -2.05
C SER A 72 20.34 -2.44 -1.63
N SER A 73 20.56 -1.18 -1.28
CA SER A 73 21.90 -0.60 -1.12
C SER A 73 22.42 -0.58 0.31
N ARG A 74 21.56 -0.85 1.32
CA ARG A 74 21.94 -0.86 2.74
C ARG A 74 21.16 -1.93 3.51
N PRO A 75 21.67 -2.37 4.67
CA PRO A 75 20.87 -3.18 5.59
C PRO A 75 19.64 -2.43 6.09
N ILE A 76 18.55 -3.19 6.29
CA ILE A 76 17.34 -2.72 6.97
C ILE A 76 17.22 -3.40 8.32
N ASN A 77 16.64 -2.71 9.30
CA ASN A 77 16.35 -3.28 10.61
C ASN A 77 14.89 -3.70 10.74
N LEU A 78 14.60 -4.51 11.72
CA LEU A 78 13.26 -4.87 12.15
C LEU A 78 13.25 -4.86 13.66
N SER A 79 12.36 -4.09 14.29
CA SER A 79 12.27 -3.93 15.73
C SER A 79 10.85 -4.17 16.22
N LEU A 80 10.70 -4.96 17.29
CA LEU A 80 9.42 -5.18 17.96
C LEU A 80 9.07 -3.94 18.79
N VAL A 81 7.85 -3.46 18.64
CA VAL A 81 7.24 -2.40 19.46
C VAL A 81 6.39 -3.00 20.57
N SER A 82 5.47 -3.89 20.21
CA SER A 82 4.55 -4.54 21.14
C SER A 82 3.98 -5.84 20.57
N ASP A 83 3.58 -6.73 21.46
CA ASP A 83 2.79 -7.93 21.12
C ASP A 83 1.81 -8.20 22.27
N ASP A 84 0.51 -8.16 22.00
CA ASP A 84 -0.55 -8.44 22.97
C ASP A 84 -1.16 -9.84 22.81
N GLY A 85 -0.57 -10.67 21.95
CA GLY A 85 -1.06 -12.02 21.63
C GLY A 85 -2.02 -12.05 20.44
N GLU A 86 -2.70 -10.95 20.12
CA GLU A 86 -3.53 -10.80 18.93
C GLU A 86 -2.83 -9.95 17.86
N VAL A 87 -2.21 -8.87 18.27
CA VAL A 87 -1.52 -7.90 17.40
C VAL A 87 -0.06 -7.81 17.81
N ALA A 88 0.85 -8.14 16.90
CA ALA A 88 2.28 -7.86 17.04
C ALA A 88 2.66 -6.70 16.14
N VAL A 89 3.26 -5.65 16.69
CA VAL A 89 3.67 -4.46 15.97
C VAL A 89 5.19 -4.40 15.87
N TYR A 90 5.68 -4.30 14.65
CA TYR A 90 7.09 -4.10 14.32
C TYR A 90 7.25 -2.85 13.47
N PHE A 91 8.38 -2.18 13.61
CA PHE A 91 8.80 -1.16 12.64
C PHE A 91 10.08 -1.57 11.91
N CYS A 92 10.27 -0.99 10.73
CA CYS A 92 11.40 -1.21 9.84
C CYS A 92 11.88 0.15 9.29
N ASN A 93 13.18 0.35 9.12
CA ASN A 93 13.71 1.59 8.53
C ASN A 93 13.73 1.56 6.98
N GLY A 94 12.96 0.67 6.38
CA GLY A 94 12.78 0.51 4.94
C GLY A 94 11.52 1.20 4.41
N THR A 95 11.16 0.82 3.19
CA THR A 95 9.93 1.20 2.51
C THR A 95 8.76 0.29 2.90
N PRO A 96 7.51 0.59 2.52
CA PRO A 96 6.39 -0.35 2.68
C PRO A 96 6.63 -1.72 2.02
N VAL A 97 7.26 -1.72 0.85
CA VAL A 97 7.66 -2.96 0.15
C VAL A 97 8.69 -3.74 0.96
N ASP A 98 9.69 -3.06 1.55
CA ASP A 98 10.66 -3.70 2.45
C ASP A 98 9.96 -4.32 3.67
N CYS A 99 8.97 -3.62 4.24
CA CYS A 99 8.18 -4.12 5.36
C CYS A 99 7.44 -5.41 5.01
N VAL A 100 6.82 -5.48 3.84
CA VAL A 100 6.17 -6.71 3.36
C VAL A 100 7.22 -7.82 3.16
N LYS A 101 8.30 -7.55 2.45
CA LYS A 101 9.36 -8.54 2.16
C LYS A 101 9.98 -9.12 3.43
N ILE A 102 10.36 -8.25 4.38
CA ILE A 102 10.99 -8.71 5.63
C ILE A 102 10.01 -9.46 6.53
N ALA A 103 8.74 -9.03 6.57
CA ALA A 103 7.71 -9.73 7.32
C ALA A 103 7.43 -11.13 6.75
N LEU A 104 7.29 -11.25 5.42
CA LEU A 104 7.12 -12.54 4.74
C LEU A 104 8.29 -13.48 5.00
N HIS A 105 9.52 -12.97 4.92
CA HIS A 105 10.71 -13.75 5.20
C HIS A 105 10.82 -14.16 6.67
N ARG A 106 10.46 -13.26 7.60
CA ARG A 106 10.71 -13.46 9.04
C ARG A 106 9.61 -14.23 9.74
N PHE A 107 8.35 -13.96 9.42
CA PHE A 107 7.20 -14.47 10.15
C PHE A 107 6.37 -15.47 9.36
N PHE A 108 6.43 -15.43 8.03
CA PHE A 108 5.54 -16.18 7.15
C PHE A 108 6.29 -17.17 6.23
N HIS A 109 7.51 -17.57 6.61
CA HIS A 109 8.30 -18.50 5.79
C HIS A 109 7.71 -19.91 5.73
N GLU A 110 7.02 -20.38 6.78
CA GLU A 110 6.36 -21.69 6.83
C GLU A 110 4.92 -21.64 6.31
N ARG A 111 4.21 -20.55 6.57
CA ARG A 111 2.84 -20.31 6.14
C ARG A 111 2.67 -18.87 5.71
N LYS A 112 2.22 -18.64 4.47
CA LYS A 112 1.88 -17.29 3.99
C LYS A 112 0.75 -16.68 4.81
N PRO A 113 0.68 -15.35 4.93
CA PRO A 113 -0.51 -14.72 5.47
C PRO A 113 -1.69 -14.94 4.53
N ASP A 114 -2.88 -14.97 5.06
CA ASP A 114 -4.12 -15.10 4.30
C ASP A 114 -4.46 -13.80 3.56
N LEU A 115 -3.97 -12.66 4.09
CA LEU A 115 -4.23 -11.35 3.53
C LEU A 115 -3.10 -10.37 3.88
N ILE A 116 -2.79 -9.45 2.95
CA ILE A 116 -1.95 -8.28 3.20
C ILE A 116 -2.82 -7.03 3.08
N LEU A 117 -2.74 -6.15 4.08
CA LEU A 117 -3.42 -4.87 4.10
C LEU A 117 -2.40 -3.73 4.20
N SER A 118 -2.63 -2.67 3.46
CA SER A 118 -1.80 -1.47 3.49
C SER A 118 -2.68 -0.23 3.71
N GLY A 119 -2.32 0.61 4.67
CA GLY A 119 -3.03 1.86 5.00
C GLY A 119 -3.46 1.94 6.47
N ILE A 120 -4.48 2.73 6.80
CA ILE A 120 -5.25 3.60 5.92
C ILE A 120 -4.43 4.85 5.59
N ASN A 121 -4.18 5.09 4.31
CA ASN A 121 -3.38 6.22 3.86
C ASN A 121 -4.08 7.55 4.08
N HIS A 122 -3.31 8.59 4.44
CA HIS A 122 -3.75 9.97 4.39
C HIS A 122 -3.65 10.50 2.96
N GLY A 123 -4.80 10.75 2.34
CA GLY A 123 -4.92 11.12 0.93
C GLY A 123 -5.28 9.97 0.01
N GLY A 124 -5.94 10.29 -1.10
CA GLY A 124 -6.38 9.31 -2.09
C GLY A 124 -5.23 8.75 -2.93
N ASN A 125 -5.40 7.51 -3.36
CA ASN A 125 -4.55 6.83 -4.33
C ASN A 125 -5.34 6.50 -5.61
N ASP A 126 -6.31 7.35 -5.93
CA ASP A 126 -7.15 7.27 -7.13
C ASP A 126 -6.41 7.76 -8.38
N SER A 127 -6.92 7.40 -9.55
CA SER A 127 -6.35 7.79 -10.83
C SER A 127 -4.84 7.49 -10.93
N VAL A 128 -4.05 8.42 -11.46
CA VAL A 128 -2.59 8.31 -11.62
C VAL A 128 -1.83 8.26 -10.29
N CYS A 129 -2.42 8.69 -9.17
CA CYS A 129 -1.78 8.66 -7.86
C CYS A 129 -1.36 7.24 -7.43
N VAL A 130 -2.04 6.20 -7.92
CA VAL A 130 -1.66 4.80 -7.70
C VAL A 130 -0.20 4.51 -8.06
N MET A 131 0.36 5.19 -9.06
CA MET A 131 1.74 5.00 -9.53
C MET A 131 2.79 5.46 -8.52
N TYR A 132 2.46 6.45 -7.69
CA TYR A 132 3.37 7.05 -6.71
C TYR A 132 3.17 6.52 -5.30
N SER A 133 2.12 5.73 -5.10
CA SER A 133 1.66 5.28 -3.79
C SER A 133 2.55 4.20 -3.18
N GLY A 134 3.09 4.47 -1.99
CA GLY A 134 3.75 3.47 -1.16
C GLY A 134 2.76 2.44 -0.60
N THR A 135 1.53 2.87 -0.27
CA THR A 135 0.43 2.00 0.12
C THR A 135 0.17 0.94 -0.95
N MET A 136 0.04 1.36 -2.22
CA MET A 136 -0.20 0.43 -3.33
C MET A 136 1.06 -0.36 -3.72
N GLY A 137 2.25 0.19 -3.50
CA GLY A 137 3.51 -0.56 -3.65
C GLY A 137 3.54 -1.82 -2.79
N ALA A 138 3.11 -1.73 -1.53
CA ALA A 138 2.99 -2.88 -0.63
C ALA A 138 1.92 -3.89 -1.10
N VAL A 139 0.79 -3.41 -1.62
CA VAL A 139 -0.27 -4.25 -2.21
C VAL A 139 0.27 -5.04 -3.39
N LEU A 140 0.95 -4.37 -4.32
CA LEU A 140 1.52 -5.00 -5.52
C LEU A 140 2.59 -6.04 -5.16
N GLU A 141 3.41 -5.80 -4.12
CA GLU A 141 4.36 -6.79 -3.62
C GLU A 141 3.65 -8.06 -3.11
N GLY A 142 2.56 -7.91 -2.35
CA GLY A 142 1.74 -9.04 -1.91
C GLY A 142 1.13 -9.82 -3.08
N CYS A 143 0.61 -9.12 -4.08
CA CYS A 143 0.07 -9.73 -5.31
C CYS A 143 1.13 -10.50 -6.09
N ALA A 144 2.36 -9.98 -6.16
CA ALA A 144 3.48 -10.62 -6.87
C ALA A 144 3.82 -12.00 -6.28
N VAL A 145 3.70 -12.16 -4.97
CA VAL A 145 3.91 -13.44 -4.30
C VAL A 145 2.63 -14.28 -4.17
N GLY A 146 1.52 -13.82 -4.78
CA GLY A 146 0.25 -14.55 -4.89
C GLY A 146 -0.57 -14.55 -3.61
N ILE A 147 -0.54 -13.46 -2.85
CA ILE A 147 -1.36 -13.23 -1.65
C ILE A 147 -2.41 -12.15 -1.98
N SER A 148 -3.66 -12.37 -1.57
CA SER A 148 -4.70 -11.33 -1.66
C SER A 148 -4.24 -10.08 -0.91
N SER A 149 -4.37 -8.91 -1.52
CA SER A 149 -3.83 -7.68 -0.95
C SER A 149 -4.76 -6.49 -1.20
N ILE A 150 -4.93 -5.63 -0.19
CA ILE A 150 -5.83 -4.47 -0.25
C ILE A 150 -5.08 -3.24 0.25
N GLY A 151 -5.16 -2.15 -0.51
CA GLY A 151 -4.76 -0.81 -0.08
C GLY A 151 -6.00 0.01 0.29
N PHE A 152 -5.98 0.65 1.46
CA PHE A 152 -7.03 1.55 1.92
C PHE A 152 -6.49 2.97 1.98
N SER A 153 -7.27 3.92 1.46
CA SER A 153 -6.95 5.34 1.45
C SER A 153 -8.17 6.18 1.81
N LEU A 154 -7.99 7.19 2.65
CA LEU A 154 -9.00 8.19 2.97
C LEU A 154 -8.67 9.48 2.21
N LEU A 155 -9.63 10.08 1.52
CA LEU A 155 -9.48 11.34 0.79
C LEU A 155 -9.36 12.55 1.74
N ASN A 156 -8.43 12.47 2.70
CA ASN A 156 -8.13 13.53 3.64
C ASN A 156 -6.62 13.55 3.94
N LEU A 157 -5.96 14.64 3.60
CA LEU A 157 -4.51 14.83 3.80
C LEU A 157 -4.16 15.35 5.20
N SER A 158 -5.16 15.66 6.04
CA SER A 158 -4.90 16.18 7.38
C SER A 158 -4.23 15.13 8.26
N PRO A 159 -3.15 15.45 8.97
CA PRO A 159 -2.58 14.55 9.97
C PRO A 159 -3.55 14.29 11.14
N MET A 160 -4.62 15.08 11.25
CA MET A 160 -5.69 14.97 12.26
C MET A 160 -6.97 14.36 11.67
N ALA A 161 -6.89 13.67 10.53
CA ALA A 161 -8.05 13.03 9.91
C ALA A 161 -8.75 12.06 10.86
N ASP A 162 -10.09 12.06 10.85
CA ASP A 162 -10.89 11.10 11.60
C ASP A 162 -11.17 9.86 10.77
N PHE A 163 -10.65 8.73 11.21
CA PHE A 163 -10.84 7.42 10.57
C PHE A 163 -12.03 6.63 11.11
N THR A 164 -12.82 7.20 12.03
CA THR A 164 -13.90 6.46 12.70
C THR A 164 -14.91 5.87 11.73
N HIS A 165 -15.31 6.66 10.71
CA HIS A 165 -16.25 6.23 9.67
C HIS A 165 -15.64 5.23 8.67
N VAL A 166 -14.30 5.19 8.55
CA VAL A 166 -13.57 4.31 7.62
C VAL A 166 -13.45 2.90 8.18
N MET A 167 -13.29 2.75 9.50
CA MET A 167 -13.04 1.45 10.15
C MET A 167 -14.09 0.36 9.80
N PRO A 168 -15.41 0.62 9.87
CA PRO A 168 -16.41 -0.40 9.53
C PRO A 168 -16.37 -0.80 8.05
N ILE A 169 -16.00 0.14 7.16
CA ILE A 169 -15.86 -0.11 5.72
C ILE A 169 -14.65 -1.02 5.47
N ALA A 170 -13.50 -0.66 6.03
CA ALA A 170 -12.28 -1.45 5.92
C ALA A 170 -12.47 -2.87 6.46
N ARG A 171 -13.10 -3.01 7.65
CA ARG A 171 -13.44 -4.31 8.24
C ARG A 171 -14.30 -5.16 7.31
N ARG A 172 -15.42 -4.60 6.82
CA ARG A 172 -16.35 -5.29 5.92
C ARG A 172 -15.67 -5.79 4.67
N ILE A 173 -14.86 -4.95 4.00
CA ILE A 173 -14.14 -5.34 2.78
C ILE A 173 -13.11 -6.44 3.11
N THR A 174 -12.40 -6.32 4.22
CA THR A 174 -11.44 -7.33 4.69
C THR A 174 -12.12 -8.69 4.92
N GLU A 175 -13.24 -8.73 5.63
CA GLU A 175 -14.02 -9.96 5.87
C GLU A 175 -14.47 -10.61 4.55
N GLN A 176 -14.92 -9.81 3.59
CA GLN A 176 -15.33 -10.31 2.27
C GLN A 176 -14.17 -10.91 1.48
N VAL A 177 -12.98 -10.30 1.53
CA VAL A 177 -11.81 -10.81 0.80
C VAL A 177 -11.18 -12.01 1.52
N LEU A 178 -11.23 -12.09 2.84
CA LEU A 178 -10.85 -13.32 3.57
C LEU A 178 -11.73 -14.50 3.19
N ALA A 179 -13.04 -14.27 3.01
CA ALA A 179 -13.98 -15.31 2.58
C ALA A 179 -13.88 -15.64 1.08
N ASN A 180 -13.49 -14.67 0.26
CA ASN A 180 -13.43 -14.77 -1.21
C ASN A 180 -12.11 -14.15 -1.70
N PRO A 181 -10.99 -14.88 -1.67
CA PRO A 181 -9.68 -14.35 -2.07
C PRO A 181 -9.65 -13.81 -3.49
N THR A 182 -8.86 -12.76 -3.70
CA THR A 182 -8.68 -12.17 -5.04
C THR A 182 -7.95 -13.15 -5.97
N PRO A 183 -8.18 -13.07 -7.30
CA PRO A 183 -7.39 -13.82 -8.25
C PRO A 183 -5.89 -13.52 -8.09
N ARG A 184 -5.04 -14.51 -8.38
CA ARG A 184 -3.58 -14.35 -8.32
C ARG A 184 -3.12 -13.14 -9.15
N GLY A 185 -2.31 -12.28 -8.55
CA GLY A 185 -1.75 -11.09 -9.20
C GLY A 185 -2.70 -9.88 -9.22
N VAL A 186 -3.87 -9.99 -8.57
CA VAL A 186 -4.84 -8.90 -8.48
C VAL A 186 -4.98 -8.45 -7.02
N GLY A 187 -4.76 -7.16 -6.80
CA GLY A 187 -5.03 -6.47 -5.54
C GLY A 187 -6.19 -5.50 -5.67
N LEU A 188 -6.61 -4.94 -4.55
CA LEU A 188 -7.68 -3.95 -4.51
C LEU A 188 -7.13 -2.59 -4.04
N ASN A 189 -7.37 -1.57 -4.85
CA ASN A 189 -7.16 -0.18 -4.48
C ASN A 189 -8.50 0.41 -4.01
N VAL A 190 -8.63 0.62 -2.71
CA VAL A 190 -9.86 1.09 -2.07
C VAL A 190 -9.66 2.52 -1.63
N ASN A 191 -10.41 3.45 -2.23
CA ASN A 191 -10.40 4.85 -1.84
C ASN A 191 -11.76 5.22 -1.22
N ILE A 192 -11.72 5.94 -0.11
CA ILE A 192 -12.89 6.27 0.71
C ILE A 192 -13.01 7.80 0.75
N PRO A 193 -14.16 8.38 0.36
CA PRO A 193 -14.37 9.80 0.46
C PRO A 193 -14.47 10.25 1.93
N ASP A 194 -14.01 11.46 2.23
CA ASP A 194 -14.07 12.03 3.58
C ASP A 194 -15.46 12.59 3.88
N VAL A 195 -16.42 11.69 3.99
CA VAL A 195 -17.81 11.98 4.36
C VAL A 195 -18.26 11.01 5.44
N ALA A 196 -19.09 11.48 6.37
CA ALA A 196 -19.51 10.66 7.52
C ALA A 196 -20.20 9.35 7.10
N GLU A 197 -21.00 9.39 6.02
CA GLU A 197 -21.73 8.23 5.49
C GLU A 197 -21.60 8.17 3.96
N PRO A 198 -20.63 7.42 3.42
CA PRO A 198 -20.56 7.16 1.99
C PRO A 198 -21.85 6.52 1.47
N LYS A 199 -22.27 6.93 0.27
CA LYS A 199 -23.52 6.46 -0.35
C LYS A 199 -23.51 4.98 -0.74
N GLY A 200 -22.35 4.34 -0.67
CA GLY A 200 -22.17 2.91 -0.99
C GLY A 200 -20.79 2.63 -1.55
N ILE A 201 -20.62 1.42 -2.11
CA ILE A 201 -19.34 0.95 -2.68
C ILE A 201 -19.53 0.71 -4.17
N ARG A 202 -18.53 1.07 -5.00
CA ARG A 202 -18.51 0.83 -6.45
C ARG A 202 -17.20 0.17 -6.86
N ILE A 203 -17.32 -0.90 -7.65
CA ILE A 203 -16.19 -1.42 -8.42
C ILE A 203 -16.13 -0.62 -9.70
N CYS A 204 -14.98 -0.06 -10.01
CA CYS A 204 -14.76 0.86 -11.10
C CYS A 204 -13.36 0.69 -11.70
N ARG A 205 -13.09 1.39 -12.78
CA ARG A 205 -11.75 1.48 -13.35
C ARG A 205 -11.02 2.72 -12.84
N GLN A 206 -9.71 2.69 -12.95
CA GLN A 206 -8.86 3.86 -12.73
C GLN A 206 -9.20 4.96 -13.74
N ALA A 207 -9.32 6.21 -13.30
CA ALA A 207 -9.49 7.37 -14.16
C ALA A 207 -8.22 7.67 -14.95
N ASP A 208 -8.36 8.10 -16.19
CA ASP A 208 -7.27 8.67 -16.99
C ASP A 208 -7.08 10.15 -16.63
N GLY A 209 -5.88 10.49 -16.17
CA GLY A 209 -5.55 11.85 -15.78
C GLY A 209 -4.07 11.98 -15.41
N TYR A 210 -3.66 13.22 -15.18
CA TYR A 210 -2.27 13.54 -14.82
C TYR A 210 -2.22 14.80 -13.95
N TRP A 211 -1.06 15.07 -13.38
CA TRP A 211 -0.78 16.31 -12.67
C TRP A 211 -0.07 17.28 -13.57
N GLU A 212 -0.47 18.55 -13.55
CA GLU A 212 0.14 19.64 -14.30
C GLU A 212 0.68 20.70 -13.34
N SER A 213 1.75 21.38 -13.75
CA SER A 213 2.39 22.43 -12.94
C SER A 213 2.82 21.95 -11.56
N GLU A 214 3.44 20.77 -11.50
CA GLU A 214 3.73 20.03 -10.27
C GLU A 214 4.75 20.69 -9.35
N TYR A 215 5.49 21.70 -9.82
CA TYR A 215 6.49 22.37 -9.00
C TYR A 215 6.28 23.88 -8.96
N HIS A 216 6.25 24.39 -7.74
CA HIS A 216 6.26 25.82 -7.48
C HIS A 216 7.64 26.25 -6.99
N TYR A 217 8.23 27.29 -7.62
CA TYR A 217 9.47 27.89 -7.17
C TYR A 217 9.24 28.64 -5.85
N ILE A 218 10.02 28.36 -4.83
CA ILE A 218 9.95 29.04 -3.53
C ILE A 218 10.96 30.15 -3.45
N GLU A 219 12.26 29.79 -3.56
CA GLU A 219 13.37 30.73 -3.43
C GLU A 219 14.64 30.15 -4.05
N GLY A 220 15.60 31.01 -4.31
CA GLY A 220 16.96 30.65 -4.75
C GLY A 220 17.99 31.29 -3.84
N ASP A 221 19.14 30.67 -3.74
CA ASP A 221 20.32 31.26 -3.11
C ASP A 221 21.22 31.83 -4.20
N GLU A 222 21.26 33.16 -4.28
CA GLU A 222 22.06 33.88 -5.28
C GLU A 222 23.58 33.60 -5.18
N GLN A 223 24.06 33.06 -4.04
CA GLN A 223 25.46 32.74 -3.79
C GLN A 223 25.84 31.29 -4.14
N SER A 224 24.86 30.38 -4.28
CA SER A 224 25.11 28.95 -4.44
C SER A 224 24.51 28.31 -5.70
N ASP A 225 23.94 29.07 -6.63
CA ASP A 225 23.20 28.58 -7.82
C ASP A 225 22.10 27.52 -7.42
N MET A 226 21.63 27.56 -6.16
CA MET A 226 20.64 26.63 -5.62
C MET A 226 19.24 27.25 -5.67
N SER A 227 18.29 26.49 -6.17
CA SER A 227 16.87 26.86 -6.24
C SER A 227 16.01 25.83 -5.53
N TRP A 228 15.02 26.28 -4.78
CA TRP A 228 14.10 25.43 -4.03
C TRP A 228 12.74 25.41 -4.69
N PHE A 229 12.19 24.22 -4.83
CA PHE A 229 10.88 23.97 -5.40
C PHE A 229 10.04 23.13 -4.45
N GLN A 230 8.76 23.44 -4.38
CA GLN A 230 7.76 22.66 -3.66
C GLN A 230 6.87 21.94 -4.66
N VAL A 231 6.58 20.65 -4.35
CA VAL A 231 5.58 19.90 -5.11
C VAL A 231 4.20 20.50 -4.81
N THR A 232 3.49 20.83 -5.88
CA THR A 232 2.11 21.31 -5.91
C THR A 232 1.38 20.56 -7.01
N GLY A 233 0.58 21.21 -7.79
CA GLY A 233 0.02 20.69 -9.02
C GLY A 233 -1.50 20.78 -9.02
N THR A 234 -2.01 20.75 -10.23
CA THR A 234 -3.43 20.68 -10.53
C THR A 234 -3.69 19.35 -11.22
N TYR A 235 -4.64 18.58 -10.70
CA TYR A 235 -5.05 17.34 -11.37
C TYR A 235 -5.88 17.68 -12.62
N ILE A 236 -5.50 17.08 -13.74
CA ILE A 236 -6.20 17.19 -15.03
C ILE A 236 -6.86 15.84 -15.32
N ASN A 237 -8.19 15.85 -15.41
CA ASN A 237 -8.96 14.69 -15.83
C ASN A 237 -9.10 14.69 -17.35
N ASN A 238 -8.56 13.66 -18.02
CA ASN A 238 -8.63 13.51 -19.48
C ASN A 238 -10.00 13.05 -19.97
N GLU A 239 -10.88 12.59 -19.06
CA GLU A 239 -12.18 11.99 -19.38
C GLU A 239 -13.29 12.49 -18.42
N PRO A 240 -13.54 13.81 -18.36
CA PRO A 240 -14.45 14.40 -17.36
C PRO A 240 -15.91 13.91 -17.48
N GLU A 241 -16.30 13.38 -18.63
CA GLU A 241 -17.64 12.84 -18.87
C GLU A 241 -17.78 11.34 -18.49
N ALA A 242 -16.67 10.66 -18.13
CA ALA A 242 -16.70 9.26 -17.77
C ALA A 242 -17.33 9.05 -16.41
N THR A 243 -18.30 8.13 -16.31
CA THR A 243 -19.07 7.86 -15.08
C THR A 243 -18.74 6.49 -14.45
N ASP A 244 -17.71 5.81 -14.96
CA ASP A 244 -17.30 4.47 -14.54
C ASP A 244 -15.92 4.44 -13.84
N THR A 245 -15.37 5.62 -13.51
CA THR A 245 -14.03 5.79 -12.94
C THR A 245 -14.06 5.94 -11.42
N ASP A 246 -12.92 5.66 -10.77
CA ASP A 246 -12.71 5.89 -9.35
C ASP A 246 -12.95 7.36 -8.98
N ARG A 247 -12.40 8.28 -9.78
CA ARG A 247 -12.54 9.72 -9.57
C ARG A 247 -14.01 10.15 -9.58
N TYR A 248 -14.77 9.70 -10.57
CA TYR A 248 -16.20 10.01 -10.67
C TYR A 248 -16.95 9.56 -9.41
N TRP A 249 -16.74 8.32 -8.98
CA TRP A 249 -17.47 7.78 -7.82
C TRP A 249 -17.07 8.44 -6.51
N LEU A 250 -15.81 8.79 -6.33
CA LEU A 250 -15.32 9.51 -5.14
C LEU A 250 -15.92 10.90 -5.05
N GLU A 251 -16.02 11.64 -6.17
CA GLU A 251 -16.66 12.95 -6.26
C GLU A 251 -18.17 12.90 -6.01
N HIS A 252 -18.77 11.71 -6.08
CA HIS A 252 -20.19 11.46 -5.79
C HIS A 252 -20.42 10.80 -4.42
N ASP A 253 -19.45 10.83 -3.51
CA ASP A 253 -19.50 10.29 -2.15
C ASP A 253 -19.61 8.75 -2.08
N TYR A 254 -19.14 8.02 -3.08
CA TYR A 254 -19.04 6.56 -3.03
C TYR A 254 -17.62 6.12 -2.72
N VAL A 255 -17.50 5.01 -2.00
CA VAL A 255 -16.23 4.28 -1.90
C VAL A 255 -15.92 3.67 -3.26
N SER A 256 -14.72 3.91 -3.79
CA SER A 256 -14.24 3.27 -5.03
C SER A 256 -13.39 2.05 -4.71
N ILE A 257 -13.56 0.99 -5.48
CA ILE A 257 -12.68 -0.19 -5.48
C ILE A 257 -12.21 -0.41 -6.91
N VAL A 258 -10.91 -0.24 -7.14
CA VAL A 258 -10.28 -0.55 -8.42
C VAL A 258 -9.47 -1.83 -8.28
N PRO A 259 -9.85 -2.94 -8.96
CA PRO A 259 -9.00 -4.11 -9.08
C PRO A 259 -7.72 -3.74 -9.85
N THR A 260 -6.56 -3.88 -9.20
CA THR A 260 -5.25 -3.46 -9.72
C THR A 260 -4.38 -4.69 -9.94
N THR A 261 -3.69 -4.74 -11.08
CA THR A 261 -2.84 -5.89 -11.45
C THR A 261 -1.36 -5.54 -11.45
N ILE A 262 -0.52 -6.53 -11.16
CA ILE A 262 0.94 -6.43 -11.28
C ILE A 262 1.42 -6.48 -12.73
N ASP A 263 0.60 -7.00 -13.64
CA ASP A 263 0.94 -7.07 -15.06
C ASP A 263 0.60 -5.74 -15.73
N GLN A 264 1.62 -5.00 -16.12
CA GLN A 264 1.53 -3.70 -16.78
C GLN A 264 1.60 -3.81 -18.32
N THR A 265 1.44 -5.01 -18.87
CA THR A 265 1.54 -5.23 -20.32
C THR A 265 0.34 -4.67 -21.06
N ALA A 266 0.59 -3.82 -22.03
CA ALA A 266 -0.43 -3.21 -22.87
C ALA A 266 -0.90 -4.17 -24.01
N TYR A 267 -1.51 -5.30 -23.65
CA TYR A 267 -1.89 -6.39 -24.58
C TYR A 267 -2.67 -5.93 -25.81
N ARG A 268 -3.54 -4.94 -25.66
CA ARG A 268 -4.41 -4.43 -26.75
C ARG A 268 -3.63 -3.66 -27.83
N HIS A 269 -2.34 -3.41 -27.60
CA HIS A 269 -1.53 -2.54 -28.47
C HIS A 269 -0.38 -3.29 -29.14
N PHE A 270 -0.23 -4.61 -28.98
CA PHE A 270 0.89 -5.38 -29.54
C PHE A 270 1.07 -5.17 -31.04
N GLU A 271 -0.01 -5.28 -31.81
CA GLU A 271 0.02 -5.12 -33.28
C GLU A 271 0.51 -3.74 -33.72
N GLN A 272 0.33 -2.71 -32.88
CA GLN A 272 0.79 -1.36 -33.17
C GLN A 272 2.31 -1.23 -33.15
N PHE A 273 3.02 -2.22 -32.59
CA PHE A 273 4.48 -2.26 -32.49
C PHE A 273 5.14 -3.28 -33.43
N ASP A 274 4.37 -3.93 -34.32
CA ASP A 274 4.90 -4.91 -35.27
C ASP A 274 6.00 -4.34 -36.20
N TYR A 275 6.04 -3.03 -36.38
CA TYR A 275 7.07 -2.35 -37.17
C TYR A 275 8.48 -2.47 -36.53
N LEU A 276 8.58 -2.80 -35.24
CA LEU A 276 9.87 -2.95 -34.53
C LEU A 276 10.54 -4.30 -34.83
N VAL A 277 9.82 -5.28 -35.37
CA VAL A 277 10.31 -6.64 -35.63
C VAL A 277 10.32 -7.00 -37.11
N LYS A 278 9.97 -6.07 -38.00
CA LYS A 278 10.08 -6.15 -39.46
C LYS A 278 11.38 -5.52 -39.92
#